data_74c974b777f9a4a54a2efa1a176ba9e3
#
_entry.id   74c974b777f9a4a54a2efa1a176ba9e3
#
_cell.length_a   1.000
_cell.length_b   1.000
_cell.length_c   1.000
_cell.angle_alpha   90.00
_cell.angle_beta   90.00
_cell.angle_gamma   90.00
#
_symmetry.space_group_name_H-M   'P 1'
#
loop_
_entity.id
_entity.type
_entity.pdbx_description
1 polymer ?
#
loop_
_entity_poly.entity_id
_entity_poly.type
_entity_poly.pdbx_seq_one_letter_code
_entity_poly.pdbx_strand_id
1 'polypeptide(L)'
;MATDTASSDTGVKEIDREFFARELDSFLPDRIYDAHAHIWKQDWAPFTLGPDLKDVDLATYNRAIADIHGNRPTEVMMLSFAMPEHRDRIAEANAWTAAQIADRPMSRAHFFVTPQDDPEWVRDEVKRLGMHGLKCYHTFSGVDPSWEASIPDYLPEPLVAVADQEGWTITLHMVKSRAVADPDNQHWIRHYCTNYPGMQLILAHSARGFQPGHNMEGLHTLTGLDNLWFDTAANCEPIAHQSIMRLFGHERLMYGSDLPVSHMRGRSLGAGDSFLWLYE
;
A
#
# COMPACT_ATOMS: atom_id res chain seq x y z
N MET A 1 32.22 -13.52 27.50
CA MET A 1 31.37 -13.93 26.38
C MET A 1 30.58 -12.70 25.98
N ALA A 2 31.03 -12.03 24.93
CA ALA A 2 30.31 -10.88 24.37
C ALA A 2 29.15 -11.44 23.55
N THR A 3 27.95 -11.08 23.95
CA THR A 3 26.74 -11.34 23.14
C THR A 3 26.82 -10.43 21.91
N ASP A 4 27.09 -11.05 20.79
CA ASP A 4 27.03 -10.43 19.46
C ASP A 4 25.56 -10.08 19.20
N THR A 5 25.16 -8.87 19.60
CA THR A 5 23.90 -8.29 19.15
C THR A 5 24.14 -7.88 17.71
N ALA A 6 23.76 -8.71 16.76
CA ALA A 6 23.65 -8.33 15.37
C ALA A 6 22.81 -7.05 15.32
N SER A 7 23.46 -5.92 15.07
CA SER A 7 22.82 -4.65 14.76
C SER A 7 22.01 -4.89 13.48
N SER A 8 20.70 -4.98 13.61
CA SER A 8 19.82 -4.87 12.44
C SER A 8 20.03 -3.44 11.90
N ASP A 9 20.78 -3.31 10.83
CA ASP A 9 20.96 -2.00 10.18
C ASP A 9 19.64 -1.60 9.51
N THR A 10 18.75 -1.03 10.30
CA THR A 10 17.45 -0.49 9.85
C THR A 10 17.62 0.85 9.11
N GLY A 11 18.86 1.32 8.92
CA GLY A 11 19.15 2.62 8.33
C GLY A 11 18.77 3.83 9.23
N VAL A 12 18.22 3.58 10.42
CA VAL A 12 17.85 4.63 11.38
C VAL A 12 19.09 5.15 12.08
N LYS A 13 19.37 6.45 11.91
CA LYS A 13 20.52 7.15 12.49
C LYS A 13 20.17 7.75 13.86
N GLU A 14 21.18 8.16 14.63
CA GLU A 14 20.98 8.82 15.94
C GLU A 14 20.13 10.09 15.80
N ILE A 15 20.36 10.90 14.77
CA ILE A 15 19.57 12.10 14.49
C ILE A 15 18.09 11.80 14.29
N ASP A 16 17.73 10.62 13.75
CA ASP A 16 16.34 10.23 13.56
C ASP A 16 15.69 9.87 14.90
N ARG A 17 16.44 9.20 15.79
CA ARG A 17 15.98 8.89 17.15
C ARG A 17 15.78 10.14 17.97
N GLU A 18 16.71 11.11 17.89
CA GLU A 18 16.59 12.41 18.55
C GLU A 18 15.36 13.19 18.01
N PHE A 19 15.16 13.20 16.70
CA PHE A 19 14.00 13.83 16.08
C PHE A 19 12.71 13.15 16.54
N PHE A 20 12.65 11.82 16.50
CA PHE A 20 11.50 11.05 16.96
C PHE A 20 11.15 11.38 18.42
N ALA A 21 12.12 11.33 19.32
CA ALA A 21 11.91 11.61 20.74
C ALA A 21 11.41 13.02 21.01
N ARG A 22 11.85 14.00 20.20
CA ARG A 22 11.48 15.41 20.39
C ARG A 22 10.13 15.76 19.75
N GLU A 23 9.83 15.22 18.57
CA GLU A 23 8.72 15.70 17.74
C GLU A 23 7.57 14.70 17.61
N LEU A 24 7.84 13.41 17.66
CA LEU A 24 6.86 12.39 17.33
C LEU A 24 6.39 11.57 18.53
N ASP A 25 7.26 11.27 19.47
CA ASP A 25 6.97 10.33 20.56
C ASP A 25 5.72 10.71 21.38
N SER A 26 5.58 12.00 21.72
CA SER A 26 4.40 12.50 22.44
C SER A 26 3.13 12.63 21.59
N PHE A 27 3.28 12.61 20.27
CA PHE A 27 2.17 12.76 19.31
C PHE A 27 1.55 11.41 18.94
N LEU A 28 2.35 10.35 18.87
CA LEU A 28 1.89 9.04 18.44
C LEU A 28 1.01 8.36 19.51
N PRO A 29 -0.07 7.70 19.12
CA PRO A 29 -0.90 6.93 20.04
C PRO A 29 -0.14 5.69 20.58
N ASP A 30 -0.62 5.15 21.71
CA ASP A 30 -0.03 3.95 22.33
C ASP A 30 -0.11 2.69 21.46
N ARG A 31 -1.03 2.65 20.50
CA ARG A 31 -1.21 1.56 19.53
C ARG A 31 -1.38 2.15 18.15
N ILE A 32 -0.75 1.54 17.16
CA ILE A 32 -0.75 2.02 15.78
C ILE A 32 -1.35 0.95 14.88
N TYR A 33 -2.09 1.38 13.85
CA TYR A 33 -2.50 0.52 12.75
C TYR A 33 -1.79 1.01 11.46
N ASP A 34 -1.01 0.13 10.87
CA ASP A 34 -0.35 0.37 9.59
C ASP A 34 -1.23 -0.18 8.46
N ALA A 35 -1.87 0.70 7.71
CA ALA A 35 -2.82 0.33 6.68
C ALA A 35 -2.17 -0.11 5.34
N HIS A 36 -0.85 -0.17 5.26
CA HIS A 36 -0.15 -0.52 4.02
C HIS A 36 1.28 -0.98 4.29
N ALA A 37 1.50 -2.28 4.30
CA ALA A 37 2.83 -2.88 4.34
C ALA A 37 2.89 -4.14 3.50
N HIS A 38 4.09 -4.57 3.15
CA HIS A 38 4.33 -5.73 2.29
C HIS A 38 5.23 -6.77 2.94
N ILE A 39 4.99 -8.02 2.61
CA ILE A 39 5.89 -9.15 2.90
C ILE A 39 6.05 -10.00 1.65
N TRP A 40 7.20 -10.65 1.50
CA TRP A 40 7.49 -11.50 0.35
C TRP A 40 8.62 -12.48 0.63
N LYS A 41 8.80 -13.44 -0.28
CA LYS A 41 10.01 -14.24 -0.42
C LYS A 41 10.65 -14.00 -1.77
N GLN A 42 11.95 -14.16 -1.87
CA GLN A 42 12.69 -14.05 -3.14
C GLN A 42 12.19 -15.01 -4.21
N ASP A 43 11.58 -16.11 -3.81
CA ASP A 43 11.02 -17.11 -4.71
C ASP A 43 9.93 -16.58 -5.65
N TRP A 44 9.27 -15.47 -5.28
CA TRP A 44 8.23 -14.83 -6.10
C TRP A 44 8.34 -13.31 -6.20
N ALA A 45 9.26 -12.72 -5.46
CA ALA A 45 9.59 -11.31 -5.54
C ALA A 45 11.13 -11.12 -5.44
N PRO A 46 11.88 -11.41 -6.52
CA PRO A 46 13.34 -11.47 -6.52
C PRO A 46 14.00 -10.10 -6.56
N PHE A 47 13.51 -9.14 -5.79
CA PHE A 47 14.19 -7.86 -5.60
C PHE A 47 14.74 -7.75 -4.19
N THR A 48 15.81 -6.98 -4.05
CA THR A 48 16.51 -6.79 -2.79
C THR A 48 16.57 -5.31 -2.49
N LEU A 49 15.96 -4.90 -1.37
CA LEU A 49 16.03 -3.53 -0.84
C LEU A 49 17.24 -3.33 0.07
N GLY A 50 17.97 -4.39 0.35
CA GLY A 50 19.20 -4.44 1.16
C GLY A 50 19.59 -5.88 1.46
N PRO A 51 20.78 -6.13 2.02
CA PRO A 51 21.26 -7.49 2.29
C PRO A 51 20.29 -8.32 3.15
N ASP A 52 19.59 -7.65 4.09
CA ASP A 52 18.71 -8.29 5.08
C ASP A 52 17.23 -8.27 4.68
N LEU A 53 16.89 -7.72 3.50
CA LEU A 53 15.52 -7.58 2.99
C LEU A 53 15.28 -8.42 1.72
N LYS A 54 15.84 -9.62 1.71
CA LYS A 54 15.61 -10.61 0.65
C LYS A 54 14.30 -11.34 0.85
N ASP A 55 14.18 -12.06 1.97
CA ASP A 55 12.93 -12.59 2.45
C ASP A 55 12.43 -11.69 3.57
N VAL A 56 11.23 -11.16 3.40
CA VAL A 56 10.61 -10.26 4.38
C VAL A 56 9.38 -10.93 4.94
N ASP A 57 9.52 -11.52 6.09
CA ASP A 57 8.43 -12.09 6.89
C ASP A 57 7.88 -11.06 7.89
N LEU A 58 6.86 -11.45 8.65
CA LEU A 58 6.28 -10.62 9.69
C LEU A 58 7.29 -10.23 10.78
N ALA A 59 8.25 -11.10 11.09
CA ALA A 59 9.28 -10.79 12.09
C ALA A 59 10.23 -9.70 11.59
N THR A 60 10.60 -9.75 10.31
CA THR A 60 11.40 -8.72 9.65
C THR A 60 10.66 -7.38 9.59
N TYR A 61 9.38 -7.40 9.19
CA TYR A 61 8.52 -6.21 9.24
C TYR A 61 8.46 -5.62 10.67
N ASN A 62 8.21 -6.46 11.68
CA ASN A 62 8.10 -5.99 13.07
C ASN A 62 9.40 -5.32 13.57
N ARG A 63 10.57 -5.84 13.19
CA ARG A 63 11.86 -5.19 13.51
C ARG A 63 12.00 -3.83 12.85
N ALA A 64 11.67 -3.73 11.55
CA ALA A 64 11.78 -2.48 10.81
C ALA A 64 10.82 -1.40 11.33
N ILE A 65 9.57 -1.77 11.63
CA ILE A 65 8.56 -0.81 12.09
C ILE A 65 8.78 -0.37 13.53
N ALA A 66 9.41 -1.18 14.37
CA ALA A 66 9.65 -0.87 15.78
C ALA A 66 10.47 0.41 15.97
N ASP A 67 11.49 0.62 15.16
CA ASP A 67 12.30 1.84 15.18
C ASP A 67 11.51 3.09 14.77
N ILE A 68 10.55 2.93 13.85
CA ILE A 68 9.71 4.04 13.34
C ILE A 68 8.60 4.39 14.31
N HIS A 69 8.07 3.40 15.05
CA HIS A 69 6.94 3.58 15.98
C HIS A 69 7.36 3.66 17.45
N GLY A 70 8.64 3.75 17.76
CA GLY A 70 9.13 3.79 19.15
C GLY A 70 8.71 2.54 19.94
N ASN A 71 8.80 1.36 19.34
CA ASN A 71 8.40 0.07 19.90
C ASN A 71 6.92 -0.04 20.31
N ARG A 72 6.04 0.79 19.77
CA ARG A 72 4.60 0.67 20.03
C ARG A 72 4.00 -0.57 19.38
N PRO A 73 3.02 -1.23 20.03
CA PRO A 73 2.27 -2.31 19.38
C PRO A 73 1.64 -1.82 18.08
N THR A 74 1.98 -2.50 16.98
CA THR A 74 1.50 -2.16 15.64
C THR A 74 0.72 -3.31 15.06
N GLU A 75 -0.54 -3.06 14.72
CA GLU A 75 -1.34 -3.93 13.86
C GLU A 75 -1.17 -3.50 12.41
N VAL A 76 -1.43 -4.39 11.47
CA VAL A 76 -1.10 -4.12 10.07
C VAL A 76 -2.13 -4.67 9.09
N MET A 77 -2.34 -3.95 7.99
CA MET A 77 -2.91 -4.48 6.77
C MET A 77 -1.77 -4.92 5.85
N MET A 78 -1.57 -6.23 5.78
CA MET A 78 -0.49 -6.84 5.02
C MET A 78 -0.95 -7.10 3.59
N LEU A 79 -0.25 -6.52 2.63
CA LEU A 79 -0.55 -6.66 1.21
C LEU A 79 0.34 -7.75 0.62
N SER A 80 -0.28 -8.83 0.15
CA SER A 80 0.44 -9.86 -0.59
C SER A 80 1.00 -9.30 -1.89
N PHE A 81 2.11 -9.84 -2.35
CA PHE A 81 2.80 -9.36 -3.54
C PHE A 81 3.58 -10.48 -4.25
N ALA A 82 3.59 -10.45 -5.58
CA ALA A 82 4.46 -11.26 -6.43
C ALA A 82 4.83 -10.47 -7.70
N MET A 83 5.96 -10.82 -8.32
CA MET A 83 6.37 -10.25 -9.60
C MET A 83 5.71 -10.99 -10.78
N PRO A 84 5.53 -10.33 -11.95
CA PRO A 84 4.90 -10.94 -13.12
C PRO A 84 5.55 -12.25 -13.58
N GLU A 85 6.88 -12.35 -13.47
CA GLU A 85 7.66 -13.54 -13.83
C GLU A 85 7.34 -14.75 -12.94
N HIS A 86 6.73 -14.52 -11.78
CA HIS A 86 6.35 -15.52 -10.78
C HIS A 86 4.84 -15.59 -10.57
N ARG A 87 4.07 -15.31 -11.63
CA ARG A 87 2.60 -15.34 -11.56
C ARG A 87 2.06 -16.68 -11.07
N ASP A 88 2.68 -17.77 -11.43
CA ASP A 88 2.35 -19.13 -10.98
C ASP A 88 2.51 -19.35 -9.46
N ARG A 89 3.22 -18.45 -8.78
CA ARG A 89 3.45 -18.50 -7.32
C ARG A 89 2.49 -17.60 -6.52
N ILE A 90 1.58 -16.87 -7.16
CA ILE A 90 0.66 -15.92 -6.49
C ILE A 90 -0.22 -16.62 -5.43
N ALA A 91 -0.75 -17.80 -5.75
CA ALA A 91 -1.57 -18.57 -4.80
C ALA A 91 -0.76 -18.94 -3.53
N GLU A 92 0.51 -19.31 -3.69
CA GLU A 92 1.42 -19.59 -2.58
C GLU A 92 1.76 -18.32 -1.79
N ALA A 93 2.04 -17.19 -2.48
CA ALA A 93 2.33 -15.91 -1.84
C ALA A 93 1.13 -15.44 -0.99
N ASN A 94 -0.09 -15.57 -1.50
CA ASN A 94 -1.31 -15.26 -0.77
C ASN A 94 -1.49 -16.13 0.47
N ALA A 95 -1.36 -17.45 0.33
CA ALA A 95 -1.48 -18.38 1.44
C ALA A 95 -0.42 -18.13 2.52
N TRP A 96 0.81 -17.86 2.10
CA TRP A 96 1.90 -17.52 3.02
C TRP A 96 1.64 -16.20 3.75
N THR A 97 1.17 -15.15 3.05
CA THR A 97 0.82 -13.86 3.67
C THR A 97 -0.28 -14.03 4.72
N ALA A 98 -1.32 -14.78 4.42
CA ALA A 98 -2.39 -15.07 5.36
C ALA A 98 -1.86 -15.78 6.62
N ALA A 99 -0.98 -16.77 6.44
CA ALA A 99 -0.39 -17.51 7.55
C ALA A 99 0.48 -16.64 8.47
N GLN A 100 1.15 -15.61 7.93
CA GLN A 100 1.99 -14.69 8.72
C GLN A 100 1.20 -13.88 9.75
N ILE A 101 -0.07 -13.58 9.49
CA ILE A 101 -0.91 -12.77 10.38
C ILE A 101 -1.99 -13.56 11.09
N ALA A 102 -2.02 -14.89 10.96
CA ALA A 102 -3.10 -15.75 11.48
C ALA A 102 -3.35 -15.59 13.00
N ASP A 103 -2.32 -15.34 13.77
CA ASP A 103 -2.39 -15.15 15.23
C ASP A 103 -2.61 -13.68 15.64
N ARG A 104 -2.91 -12.78 14.68
CA ARG A 104 -3.11 -11.35 14.92
C ARG A 104 -4.55 -10.93 14.58
N PRO A 105 -5.48 -10.98 15.53
CA PRO A 105 -6.92 -10.84 15.26
C PRO A 105 -7.31 -9.43 14.77
N MET A 106 -6.48 -8.42 15.03
CA MET A 106 -6.72 -7.04 14.57
C MET A 106 -5.99 -6.71 13.26
N SER A 107 -5.00 -7.51 12.86
CA SER A 107 -4.34 -7.36 11.56
C SER A 107 -5.21 -7.94 10.44
N ARG A 108 -4.98 -7.49 9.23
CA ARG A 108 -5.71 -7.89 8.01
C ARG A 108 -4.72 -8.23 6.90
N ALA A 109 -5.15 -9.01 5.93
CA ALA A 109 -4.39 -9.22 4.70
C ALA A 109 -5.26 -9.02 3.47
N HIS A 110 -4.63 -8.49 2.41
CA HIS A 110 -5.23 -8.39 1.09
C HIS A 110 -4.64 -9.45 0.17
N PHE A 111 -5.53 -10.10 -0.56
CA PHE A 111 -5.22 -11.10 -1.57
C PHE A 111 -4.71 -10.41 -2.83
N PHE A 112 -3.54 -10.81 -3.31
CA PHE A 112 -3.00 -10.29 -4.56
C PHE A 112 -3.72 -10.96 -5.74
N VAL A 113 -4.29 -10.14 -6.61
CA VAL A 113 -5.04 -10.57 -7.78
C VAL A 113 -4.38 -10.10 -9.08
N THR A 114 -4.63 -10.84 -10.16
CA THR A 114 -4.29 -10.47 -11.53
C THR A 114 -5.54 -10.34 -12.39
N PRO A 115 -5.49 -9.58 -13.50
CA PRO A 115 -6.66 -9.40 -14.35
C PRO A 115 -7.17 -10.68 -15.03
N GLN A 116 -6.38 -11.77 -15.00
CA GLN A 116 -6.76 -13.05 -15.60
C GLN A 116 -7.31 -14.05 -14.57
N ASP A 117 -7.41 -13.68 -13.30
CA ASP A 117 -7.93 -14.58 -12.27
C ASP A 117 -9.46 -14.71 -12.40
N ASP A 118 -9.96 -15.93 -12.21
CA ASP A 118 -11.39 -16.17 -12.15
C ASP A 118 -12.00 -15.56 -10.90
N PRO A 119 -13.05 -14.72 -11.02
CA PRO A 119 -13.61 -14.00 -9.87
C PRO A 119 -14.20 -14.91 -8.79
N GLU A 120 -14.80 -16.05 -9.16
CA GLU A 120 -15.36 -17.01 -8.19
C GLU A 120 -14.24 -17.75 -7.46
N TRP A 121 -13.17 -18.13 -8.16
CA TRP A 121 -11.98 -18.67 -7.53
C TRP A 121 -11.37 -17.68 -6.53
N VAL A 122 -11.26 -16.40 -6.92
CA VAL A 122 -10.76 -15.34 -6.00
C VAL A 122 -11.64 -15.25 -4.76
N ARG A 123 -12.98 -15.27 -4.93
CA ARG A 123 -13.92 -15.26 -3.79
C ARG A 123 -13.67 -16.41 -2.83
N ASP A 124 -13.57 -17.62 -3.36
CA ASP A 124 -13.40 -18.82 -2.56
C ASP A 124 -12.05 -18.82 -1.83
N GLU A 125 -10.97 -18.42 -2.50
CA GLU A 125 -9.63 -18.38 -1.91
C GLU A 125 -9.49 -17.28 -0.84
N VAL A 126 -10.01 -16.06 -1.08
CA VAL A 126 -10.01 -14.98 -0.08
C VAL A 126 -10.73 -15.43 1.20
N LYS A 127 -11.90 -16.07 1.05
CA LYS A 127 -12.65 -16.63 2.20
C LYS A 127 -11.91 -17.77 2.87
N ARG A 128 -11.37 -18.71 2.11
CA ARG A 128 -10.60 -19.85 2.64
C ARG A 128 -9.39 -19.41 3.46
N LEU A 129 -8.72 -18.35 3.01
CA LEU A 129 -7.54 -17.80 3.68
C LEU A 129 -7.87 -16.79 4.79
N GLY A 130 -9.15 -16.43 4.96
CA GLY A 130 -9.56 -15.42 5.94
C GLY A 130 -9.01 -14.04 5.64
N MET A 131 -8.74 -13.73 4.38
CA MET A 131 -8.31 -12.40 3.94
C MET A 131 -9.51 -11.45 3.82
N HIS A 132 -9.26 -10.14 3.70
CA HIS A 132 -10.32 -9.13 3.86
C HIS A 132 -10.40 -8.15 2.69
N GLY A 133 -9.69 -8.39 1.62
CA GLY A 133 -9.66 -7.50 0.47
C GLY A 133 -8.71 -7.94 -0.62
N LEU A 134 -8.59 -7.08 -1.63
CA LEU A 134 -7.81 -7.33 -2.82
C LEU A 134 -6.68 -6.30 -2.96
N LYS A 135 -5.55 -6.76 -3.48
CA LYS A 135 -4.42 -5.93 -3.95
C LYS A 135 -4.17 -6.23 -5.41
N CYS A 136 -4.07 -5.22 -6.25
CA CYS A 136 -3.69 -5.33 -7.65
C CYS A 136 -2.46 -4.48 -7.96
N TYR A 137 -1.79 -4.79 -9.06
CA TYR A 137 -0.63 -4.03 -9.51
C TYR A 137 -0.54 -3.94 -11.03
N HIS A 138 -0.19 -2.76 -11.54
CA HIS A 138 -0.23 -2.43 -12.97
C HIS A 138 0.72 -3.27 -13.85
N THR A 139 1.77 -3.86 -13.27
CA THR A 139 2.71 -4.70 -14.01
C THR A 139 2.08 -5.96 -14.61
N PHE A 140 0.86 -6.32 -14.17
CA PHE A 140 0.07 -7.43 -14.70
C PHE A 140 -0.93 -7.02 -15.78
N SER A 141 -0.98 -5.74 -16.16
CA SER A 141 -1.95 -5.21 -17.13
C SER A 141 -1.77 -5.73 -18.57
N GLY A 142 -0.57 -6.18 -18.93
CA GLY A 142 -0.21 -6.50 -20.31
C GLY A 142 0.06 -5.27 -21.19
N VAL A 143 -0.06 -4.06 -20.64
CA VAL A 143 0.25 -2.79 -21.33
C VAL A 143 1.75 -2.51 -21.22
N ASP A 144 2.37 -2.04 -22.30
CA ASP A 144 3.78 -1.63 -22.34
C ASP A 144 3.90 -0.18 -22.87
N PRO A 145 4.44 0.75 -22.07
CA PRO A 145 4.89 0.57 -20.69
C PRO A 145 3.73 0.49 -19.69
N SER A 146 3.85 -0.34 -18.66
CA SER A 146 2.75 -0.64 -17.74
C SER A 146 2.27 0.55 -16.91
N TRP A 147 3.04 1.63 -16.78
CA TRP A 147 2.58 2.87 -16.13
C TRP A 147 1.61 3.71 -16.97
N GLU A 148 1.35 3.34 -18.23
CA GLU A 148 0.29 3.92 -19.07
C GLU A 148 -1.02 3.11 -19.00
N ALA A 149 -1.06 2.01 -18.25
CA ALA A 149 -2.22 1.17 -18.09
C ALA A 149 -3.42 1.94 -17.51
N SER A 150 -4.61 1.66 -18.04
CA SER A 150 -5.88 2.06 -17.43
C SER A 150 -6.20 1.14 -16.24
N ILE A 151 -6.95 1.64 -15.27
CA ILE A 151 -7.28 0.84 -14.06
C ILE A 151 -7.91 -0.52 -14.41
N PRO A 152 -8.88 -0.64 -15.36
CA PRO A 152 -9.45 -1.93 -15.70
C PRO A 152 -8.49 -2.93 -16.36
N ASP A 153 -7.35 -2.47 -16.89
CA ASP A 153 -6.35 -3.36 -17.47
C ASP A 153 -5.68 -4.26 -16.41
N TYR A 154 -5.69 -3.84 -15.13
CA TYR A 154 -5.11 -4.61 -14.03
C TYR A 154 -6.04 -4.82 -12.82
N LEU A 155 -7.21 -4.19 -12.83
CA LEU A 155 -8.31 -4.41 -11.89
C LEU A 155 -9.64 -4.43 -12.67
N PRO A 156 -9.96 -5.54 -13.36
CA PRO A 156 -11.18 -5.61 -14.15
C PRO A 156 -12.44 -5.65 -13.29
N GLU A 157 -13.55 -5.11 -13.82
CA GLU A 157 -14.83 -4.99 -13.12
C GLU A 157 -15.35 -6.29 -12.48
N PRO A 158 -15.19 -7.51 -13.05
CA PRO A 158 -15.63 -8.73 -12.38
C PRO A 158 -14.98 -8.94 -11.00
N LEU A 159 -13.72 -8.56 -10.81
CA LEU A 159 -13.05 -8.60 -9.50
C LEU A 159 -13.59 -7.54 -8.54
N VAL A 160 -13.88 -6.34 -9.06
CA VAL A 160 -14.53 -5.26 -8.28
C VAL A 160 -15.93 -5.68 -7.84
N ALA A 161 -16.70 -6.33 -8.72
CA ALA A 161 -18.03 -6.83 -8.40
C ALA A 161 -18.02 -7.89 -7.29
N VAL A 162 -17.02 -8.76 -7.24
CA VAL A 162 -16.85 -9.69 -6.12
C VAL A 162 -16.55 -8.95 -4.83
N ALA A 163 -15.65 -7.98 -4.86
CA ALA A 163 -15.33 -7.16 -3.68
C ALA A 163 -16.55 -6.39 -3.16
N ASP A 164 -17.39 -5.88 -4.06
CA ASP A 164 -18.65 -5.22 -3.73
C ASP A 164 -19.63 -6.16 -3.01
N GLN A 165 -19.87 -7.34 -3.57
CA GLN A 165 -20.79 -8.34 -3.02
C GLN A 165 -20.36 -8.84 -1.63
N GLU A 166 -19.06 -8.92 -1.39
CA GLU A 166 -18.48 -9.42 -0.14
C GLU A 166 -18.16 -8.31 0.87
N GLY A 167 -18.32 -7.03 0.50
CA GLY A 167 -17.98 -5.88 1.35
C GLY A 167 -16.47 -5.74 1.59
N TRP A 168 -15.64 -6.14 0.63
CA TRP A 168 -14.19 -6.11 0.78
C TRP A 168 -13.57 -4.76 0.46
N THR A 169 -12.34 -4.61 0.93
CA THR A 169 -11.48 -3.47 0.61
C THR A 169 -10.62 -3.78 -0.62
N ILE A 170 -10.38 -2.80 -1.47
CA ILE A 170 -9.42 -2.89 -2.58
C ILE A 170 -8.33 -1.84 -2.36
N THR A 171 -7.06 -2.24 -2.27
CA THR A 171 -5.93 -1.32 -2.28
C THR A 171 -5.42 -1.15 -3.71
N LEU A 172 -5.68 0.03 -4.27
CA LEU A 172 -5.34 0.39 -5.65
C LEU A 172 -4.04 1.18 -5.72
N HIS A 173 -3.02 0.59 -6.37
CA HIS A 173 -1.84 1.32 -6.82
C HIS A 173 -2.11 1.88 -8.22
N MET A 174 -2.63 3.11 -8.32
CA MET A 174 -2.85 3.72 -9.63
C MET A 174 -1.55 4.18 -10.27
N VAL A 175 -1.56 4.28 -11.58
CA VAL A 175 -0.43 4.74 -12.40
C VAL A 175 -0.80 5.95 -13.25
N LYS A 176 -0.20 6.17 -14.37
CA LYS A 176 -0.17 7.34 -15.25
C LYS A 176 0.59 8.54 -14.68
N SER A 177 1.21 9.33 -15.55
CA SER A 177 2.11 10.44 -15.17
C SER A 177 1.44 11.47 -14.28
N ARG A 178 0.15 11.75 -14.50
CA ARG A 178 -0.62 12.73 -13.73
C ARG A 178 -1.44 12.14 -12.58
N ALA A 179 -1.27 10.84 -12.29
CA ALA A 179 -1.90 10.18 -11.15
C ALA A 179 -3.41 10.49 -11.03
N VAL A 180 -3.86 11.05 -9.89
CA VAL A 180 -5.27 11.42 -9.66
C VAL A 180 -5.76 12.60 -10.53
N ALA A 181 -4.87 13.38 -11.14
CA ALA A 181 -5.25 14.42 -12.09
C ALA A 181 -5.45 13.88 -13.52
N ASP A 182 -5.14 12.62 -13.80
CA ASP A 182 -5.42 11.98 -15.08
C ASP A 182 -6.93 11.72 -15.23
N PRO A 183 -7.58 12.18 -16.33
CA PRO A 183 -9.03 12.02 -16.52
C PRO A 183 -9.49 10.56 -16.59
N ASP A 184 -8.67 9.64 -17.09
CA ASP A 184 -9.00 8.23 -17.16
C ASP A 184 -9.00 7.59 -15.75
N ASN A 185 -8.01 7.90 -14.92
CA ASN A 185 -8.01 7.48 -13.52
C ASN A 185 -9.23 8.04 -12.75
N GLN A 186 -9.56 9.33 -12.95
CA GLN A 186 -10.77 9.93 -12.33
C GLN A 186 -12.04 9.22 -12.76
N HIS A 187 -12.16 8.91 -14.06
CA HIS A 187 -13.32 8.21 -14.62
C HIS A 187 -13.50 6.84 -13.94
N TRP A 188 -12.46 6.01 -13.92
CA TRP A 188 -12.55 4.65 -13.41
C TRP A 188 -12.73 4.58 -11.89
N ILE A 189 -12.06 5.45 -11.14
CA ILE A 189 -12.28 5.54 -9.68
C ILE A 189 -13.73 5.90 -9.38
N ARG A 190 -14.27 6.93 -10.07
CA ARG A 190 -15.67 7.33 -9.89
C ARG A 190 -16.62 6.24 -10.35
N HIS A 191 -16.37 5.62 -11.49
CA HIS A 191 -17.16 4.52 -12.01
C HIS A 191 -17.27 3.37 -11.01
N TYR A 192 -16.14 2.91 -10.49
CA TYR A 192 -16.12 1.82 -9.52
C TYR A 192 -16.80 2.19 -8.21
N CYS A 193 -16.47 3.33 -7.63
CA CYS A 193 -17.08 3.75 -6.37
C CYS A 193 -18.59 3.98 -6.47
N THR A 194 -19.09 4.42 -7.63
CA THR A 194 -20.52 4.68 -7.85
C THR A 194 -21.32 3.41 -8.11
N ASN A 195 -20.78 2.49 -8.94
CA ASN A 195 -21.50 1.29 -9.37
C ASN A 195 -21.32 0.11 -8.40
N TYR A 196 -20.30 0.15 -7.54
CA TYR A 196 -19.94 -0.89 -6.58
C TYR A 196 -19.83 -0.31 -5.16
N PRO A 197 -20.94 0.18 -4.57
CA PRO A 197 -20.91 0.90 -3.29
C PRO A 197 -20.62 0.03 -2.08
N GLY A 198 -20.73 -1.30 -2.19
CA GLY A 198 -20.44 -2.25 -1.12
C GLY A 198 -18.93 -2.41 -0.86
N MET A 199 -18.07 -2.23 -1.89
CA MET A 199 -16.63 -2.30 -1.71
C MET A 199 -16.07 -0.99 -1.10
N GLN A 200 -14.88 -1.07 -0.50
CA GLN A 200 -14.14 0.10 -0.03
C GLN A 200 -12.85 0.25 -0.87
N LEU A 201 -12.70 1.38 -1.58
CA LEU A 201 -11.53 1.63 -2.42
C LEU A 201 -10.50 2.48 -1.69
N ILE A 202 -9.29 1.98 -1.50
CA ILE A 202 -8.16 2.73 -0.93
C ILE A 202 -7.22 3.15 -2.08
N LEU A 203 -7.04 4.44 -2.26
CA LEU A 203 -6.02 4.97 -3.16
C LEU A 203 -4.68 5.05 -2.43
N ALA A 204 -3.76 4.18 -2.81
CA ALA A 204 -2.44 4.11 -2.21
C ALA A 204 -1.62 5.40 -2.43
N HIS A 205 -0.66 5.65 -1.51
CA HIS A 205 0.33 6.73 -1.63
C HIS A 205 -0.31 8.12 -1.74
N SER A 206 -1.37 8.38 -0.94
CA SER A 206 -2.15 9.63 -1.00
C SER A 206 -2.65 9.93 -2.41
N ALA A 207 -3.31 8.93 -3.05
CA ALA A 207 -3.72 8.98 -4.45
C ALA A 207 -2.54 9.23 -5.40
N ARG A 208 -1.41 8.57 -5.13
CA ARG A 208 -0.11 8.74 -5.82
C ARG A 208 0.37 10.20 -5.83
N GLY A 209 0.19 10.87 -4.71
CA GLY A 209 0.46 12.30 -4.52
C GLY A 209 1.94 12.68 -4.38
N PHE A 210 2.87 11.98 -5.05
CA PHE A 210 4.30 12.30 -5.08
C PHE A 210 4.60 13.64 -5.76
N GLN A 211 3.71 14.06 -6.69
CA GLN A 211 3.60 15.44 -7.17
C GLN A 211 2.31 16.02 -6.61
N PRO A 212 2.35 16.82 -5.54
CA PRO A 212 1.16 17.26 -4.82
C PRO A 212 0.24 18.18 -5.64
N GLY A 213 0.75 18.79 -6.72
CA GLY A 213 -0.07 19.55 -7.67
C GLY A 213 -1.17 18.71 -8.31
N HIS A 214 -0.90 17.42 -8.56
CA HIS A 214 -1.91 16.49 -9.09
C HIS A 214 -3.07 16.26 -8.11
N ASN A 215 -2.78 16.21 -6.79
CA ASN A 215 -3.82 16.13 -5.77
C ASN A 215 -4.68 17.40 -5.74
N MET A 216 -4.05 18.57 -5.79
CA MET A 216 -4.76 19.85 -5.80
C MET A 216 -5.65 20.01 -7.03
N GLU A 217 -5.21 19.49 -8.16
CA GLU A 217 -5.96 19.56 -9.43
C GLU A 217 -7.06 18.49 -9.53
N GLY A 218 -6.79 17.24 -9.11
CA GLY A 218 -7.63 16.09 -9.45
C GLY A 218 -8.61 15.67 -8.34
N LEU A 219 -8.25 15.76 -7.08
CA LEU A 219 -9.04 15.17 -5.98
C LEU A 219 -10.47 15.71 -5.85
N HIS A 220 -10.70 16.98 -6.19
CA HIS A 220 -12.04 17.57 -6.10
C HIS A 220 -13.08 16.86 -6.98
N THR A 221 -12.62 16.22 -8.08
CA THR A 221 -13.50 15.46 -8.98
C THR A 221 -14.03 14.18 -8.33
N LEU A 222 -13.42 13.70 -7.25
CA LEU A 222 -13.77 12.46 -6.55
C LEU A 222 -14.57 12.71 -5.26
N THR A 223 -14.91 13.95 -4.95
CA THR A 223 -15.74 14.26 -3.78
C THR A 223 -17.15 13.64 -3.88
N GLY A 224 -17.75 13.31 -2.74
CA GLY A 224 -19.06 12.67 -2.67
C GLY A 224 -19.05 11.15 -2.87
N LEU A 225 -17.85 10.51 -2.90
CA LEU A 225 -17.71 9.05 -2.92
C LEU A 225 -17.51 8.55 -1.48
N ASP A 226 -18.56 7.93 -0.91
CA ASP A 226 -18.56 7.53 0.50
C ASP A 226 -17.71 6.30 0.81
N ASN A 227 -17.38 5.52 -0.21
CA ASN A 227 -16.53 4.31 -0.12
C ASN A 227 -15.09 4.52 -0.60
N LEU A 228 -14.64 5.79 -0.68
CA LEU A 228 -13.28 6.14 -1.10
C LEU A 228 -12.42 6.51 0.12
N TRP A 229 -11.22 5.92 0.18
CA TRP A 229 -10.24 6.05 1.24
C TRP A 229 -8.85 6.30 0.68
N PHE A 230 -7.92 6.70 1.54
CA PHE A 230 -6.54 7.01 1.17
C PHE A 230 -5.58 6.49 2.23
N ASP A 231 -4.34 6.17 1.84
CA ASP A 231 -3.25 5.91 2.77
C ASP A 231 -2.05 6.83 2.51
N THR A 232 -1.16 6.96 3.49
CA THR A 232 0.04 7.80 3.39
C THR A 232 1.25 7.05 2.81
N ALA A 233 1.14 5.76 2.52
CA ALA A 233 2.24 4.87 2.17
C ALA A 233 3.27 5.50 1.22
N ALA A 234 4.55 5.39 1.56
CA ALA A 234 5.70 5.94 0.82
C ALA A 234 5.63 7.44 0.45
N ASN A 235 4.60 8.16 0.86
CA ASN A 235 4.41 9.56 0.50
C ASN A 235 4.81 10.48 1.64
N CYS A 236 5.75 11.40 1.37
CA CYS A 236 6.26 12.40 2.31
C CYS A 236 5.79 13.83 1.98
N GLU A 237 4.83 14.00 1.05
CA GLU A 237 4.37 15.32 0.59
C GLU A 237 3.20 15.84 1.45
N PRO A 238 3.43 16.80 2.35
CA PRO A 238 2.40 17.28 3.28
C PRO A 238 1.21 17.93 2.56
N ILE A 239 1.43 18.55 1.40
CA ILE A 239 0.37 19.19 0.61
C ILE A 239 -0.59 18.12 0.06
N ALA A 240 -0.10 16.95 -0.36
CA ALA A 240 -0.93 15.85 -0.80
C ALA A 240 -1.86 15.37 0.32
N HIS A 241 -1.31 15.14 1.53
CA HIS A 241 -2.08 14.75 2.72
C HIS A 241 -3.11 15.82 3.12
N GLN A 242 -2.70 17.10 3.14
CA GLN A 242 -3.61 18.21 3.48
C GLN A 242 -4.75 18.35 2.48
N SER A 243 -4.49 18.13 1.18
CA SER A 243 -5.53 18.18 0.14
C SER A 243 -6.59 17.12 0.37
N ILE A 244 -6.19 15.89 0.74
CA ILE A 244 -7.12 14.81 1.10
C ILE A 244 -7.92 15.20 2.34
N MET A 245 -7.26 15.60 3.43
CA MET A 245 -7.94 15.95 4.68
C MET A 245 -8.94 17.11 4.52
N ARG A 246 -8.64 18.09 3.66
CA ARG A 246 -9.53 19.22 3.39
C ARG A 246 -10.78 18.85 2.60
N LEU A 247 -10.65 17.91 1.65
CA LEU A 247 -11.76 17.54 0.75
C LEU A 247 -12.61 16.38 1.28
N PHE A 248 -11.98 15.43 2.00
CA PHE A 248 -12.62 14.18 2.41
C PHE A 248 -12.73 14.01 3.94
N GLY A 249 -12.06 14.86 4.72
CA GLY A 249 -11.93 14.70 6.18
C GLY A 249 -10.69 13.86 6.55
N HIS A 250 -10.22 14.06 7.78
CA HIS A 250 -9.03 13.36 8.27
C HIS A 250 -9.27 11.87 8.50
N GLU A 251 -10.52 11.48 8.74
CA GLU A 251 -10.94 10.08 8.93
C GLU A 251 -10.75 9.22 7.68
N ARG A 252 -10.63 9.85 6.50
CA ARG A 252 -10.45 9.15 5.23
C ARG A 252 -9.00 8.91 4.86
N LEU A 253 -8.05 9.46 5.62
CA LEU A 253 -6.62 9.28 5.40
C LEU A 253 -6.04 8.38 6.50
N MET A 254 -5.63 7.18 6.13
CA MET A 254 -5.01 6.21 7.04
C MET A 254 -3.49 6.33 6.99
N TYR A 255 -2.84 6.06 8.11
CA TYR A 255 -1.40 5.86 8.12
C TYR A 255 -1.05 4.53 7.43
N GLY A 256 -0.11 4.55 6.50
CA GLY A 256 0.51 3.40 5.87
C GLY A 256 2.00 3.64 5.72
N SER A 257 2.83 2.66 6.09
CA SER A 257 4.28 2.77 6.00
C SER A 257 4.83 2.48 4.62
N ASP A 258 4.20 1.57 3.89
CA ASP A 258 4.74 0.92 2.68
C ASP A 258 6.03 0.13 2.94
N LEU A 259 6.27 -0.25 4.21
CA LEU A 259 7.43 -1.06 4.54
C LEU A 259 7.30 -2.48 3.95
N PRO A 260 8.42 -3.05 3.54
CA PRO A 260 9.77 -2.51 3.48
C PRO A 260 10.11 -1.81 2.16
N VAL A 261 9.16 -1.60 1.25
CA VAL A 261 9.39 -0.91 -0.02
C VAL A 261 9.91 0.52 0.22
N SER A 262 9.38 1.20 1.23
CA SER A 262 9.80 2.54 1.64
C SER A 262 10.99 2.57 2.60
N HIS A 263 11.74 1.46 2.75
CA HIS A 263 12.86 1.36 3.70
C HIS A 263 14.01 2.35 3.44
N MET A 264 14.04 2.93 2.27
CA MET A 264 15.10 3.88 1.89
C MET A 264 14.91 5.23 2.57
N ARG A 265 16.01 5.80 3.07
CA ARG A 265 16.07 7.15 3.63
C ARG A 265 16.03 8.18 2.51
N GLY A 266 14.92 8.88 2.38
CA GLY A 266 14.74 9.85 1.30
C GLY A 266 13.33 10.41 1.25
N ARG A 267 13.03 11.09 0.16
CA ARG A 267 11.69 11.63 -0.11
C ARG A 267 11.44 11.84 -1.60
N SER A 268 10.18 11.93 -1.97
CA SER A 268 9.79 12.51 -3.26
C SER A 268 9.92 14.03 -3.24
N LEU A 269 10.18 14.62 -4.39
CA LEU A 269 10.17 16.06 -4.64
C LEU A 269 9.45 16.34 -5.94
N GLY A 270 8.35 17.10 -5.88
CA GLY A 270 7.63 17.58 -7.07
C GLY A 270 8.51 18.52 -7.91
N ALA A 271 8.61 18.28 -9.22
CA ALA A 271 9.41 19.05 -10.17
C ALA A 271 8.64 19.21 -11.48
N GLY A 272 8.10 20.41 -11.74
CA GLY A 272 7.21 20.64 -12.90
C GLY A 272 5.96 19.77 -12.78
N ASP A 273 5.61 19.06 -13.86
CA ASP A 273 4.47 18.12 -13.89
C ASP A 273 4.87 16.66 -13.57
N SER A 274 5.97 16.48 -12.82
CA SER A 274 6.51 15.18 -12.44
C SER A 274 7.10 15.23 -11.02
N PHE A 275 7.80 14.19 -10.62
CA PHE A 275 8.52 14.13 -9.34
C PHE A 275 9.83 13.36 -9.50
N LEU A 276 10.72 13.59 -8.57
CA LEU A 276 12.00 12.90 -8.44
C LEU A 276 12.08 12.23 -7.06
N TRP A 277 12.77 11.09 -6.99
CA TRP A 277 13.16 10.50 -5.72
C TRP A 277 14.55 11.00 -5.33
N LEU A 278 14.65 11.54 -4.13
CA LEU A 278 15.92 11.91 -3.52
C LEU A 278 16.22 10.90 -2.40
N TYR A 279 17.26 10.11 -2.60
CA TYR A 279 17.74 9.13 -1.62
C TYR A 279 19.11 9.55 -1.07
N GLU A 280 19.36 9.21 0.20
CA GLU A 280 20.65 9.37 0.85
C GLU A 280 21.56 8.17 0.57
#